data_4da85cb222d02d3249ee61adb3c2d686
#
_entry.id   4da85cb222d02d3249ee61adb3c2d686
#
_cell.length_a   1.000
_cell.length_b   1.000
_cell.length_c   1.000
_cell.angle_alpha   90.00
_cell.angle_beta   90.00
_cell.angle_gamma   90.00
#
_symmetry.space_group_name_H-M   'P 1'
#
loop_
_entity.id
_entity.type
_entity.pdbx_description
1 polymer ?
#
loop_
_entity_poly.entity_id
_entity_poly.type
_entity_poly.pdbx_seq_one_letter_code
_entity_poly.pdbx_strand_id
1 'polypeptide(L)'
;MTDRLWQPSAERIAASNLVKFAACVRERRGVAVDDYAALHRWSIERPAEFWAELAHFCNVIGDFGTGPALQDTRWFADAQLNFAENLLRFRDEHVAIVFVNERGERRTLSYRQLHAEVGRVAAGLVAAGVVAGDRVAAFLPNLPETVI
;
A
#
# COMPACT_ATOMS: atom_id res chain seq x y z
N MET A 1 -26.41 26.84 -5.63
CA MET A 1 -25.22 26.73 -4.77
C MET A 1 -25.49 25.56 -3.84
N THR A 2 -24.74 24.46 -3.96
CA THR A 2 -24.84 23.34 -3.01
C THR A 2 -24.10 23.76 -1.76
N ASP A 3 -24.80 23.91 -0.65
CA ASP A 3 -24.18 24.19 0.64
C ASP A 3 -23.19 23.09 0.99
N ARG A 4 -21.96 23.50 1.33
CA ARG A 4 -20.92 22.54 1.74
C ARG A 4 -21.28 22.00 3.11
N LEU A 5 -21.59 20.69 3.19
CA LEU A 5 -22.01 20.02 4.42
C LEU A 5 -20.86 19.85 5.44
N TRP A 6 -19.62 19.74 4.97
CA TRP A 6 -18.45 19.58 5.83
C TRP A 6 -17.17 20.04 5.11
N GLN A 7 -16.21 20.52 5.90
CA GLN A 7 -14.86 20.88 5.44
C GLN A 7 -13.86 20.56 6.56
N PRO A 8 -12.69 19.94 6.20
CA PRO A 8 -11.63 19.71 7.18
C PRO A 8 -11.04 21.04 7.67
N SER A 9 -10.55 21.05 8.92
CA SER A 9 -9.81 22.21 9.45
C SER A 9 -8.51 22.42 8.67
N ALA A 10 -7.98 23.64 8.69
CA ALA A 10 -6.70 23.97 8.08
C ALA A 10 -5.55 23.11 8.64
N GLU A 11 -5.55 22.85 9.94
CA GLU A 11 -4.59 21.98 10.62
C GLU A 11 -4.67 20.55 10.08
N ARG A 12 -5.87 19.99 9.94
CA ARG A 12 -6.07 18.64 9.39
C ARG A 12 -5.61 18.53 7.92
N ILE A 13 -5.84 19.60 7.14
CA ILE A 13 -5.35 19.68 5.75
C ILE A 13 -3.81 19.65 5.76
N ALA A 14 -3.18 20.53 6.53
CA ALA A 14 -1.71 20.65 6.61
C ALA A 14 -1.04 19.34 7.08
N ALA A 15 -1.68 18.61 8.00
CA ALA A 15 -1.17 17.33 8.50
C ALA A 15 -1.38 16.15 7.54
N SER A 16 -2.14 16.33 6.45
CA SER A 16 -2.48 15.25 5.52
C SER A 16 -1.28 14.71 4.75
N ASN A 17 -1.30 13.43 4.43
CA ASN A 17 -0.27 12.81 3.60
C ASN A 17 -0.25 13.38 2.17
N LEU A 18 -1.38 13.91 1.69
CA LEU A 18 -1.45 14.56 0.38
C LEU A 18 -0.58 15.83 0.34
N VAL A 19 -0.64 16.68 1.38
CA VAL A 19 0.19 17.89 1.48
C VAL A 19 1.66 17.53 1.63
N LYS A 20 1.98 16.50 2.43
CA LYS A 20 3.35 15.99 2.57
C LYS A 20 3.88 15.45 1.24
N PHE A 21 3.08 14.70 0.50
CA PHE A 21 3.45 14.19 -0.82
C PHE A 21 3.67 15.33 -1.82
N ALA A 22 2.78 16.32 -1.88
CA ALA A 22 2.97 17.50 -2.74
C ALA A 22 4.26 18.27 -2.39
N ALA A 23 4.62 18.39 -1.11
CA ALA A 23 5.89 18.96 -0.69
C ALA A 23 7.08 18.14 -1.19
N CYS A 24 7.03 16.81 -1.06
CA CYS A 24 8.05 15.89 -1.56
C CYS A 24 8.25 16.04 -3.08
N VAL A 25 7.15 16.12 -3.85
CA VAL A 25 7.21 16.33 -5.32
C VAL A 25 7.86 17.67 -5.67
N ARG A 26 7.49 18.75 -4.98
CA ARG A 26 8.11 20.07 -5.21
C ARG A 26 9.62 20.04 -4.95
N GLU A 27 10.02 19.46 -3.84
CA GLU A 27 11.44 19.38 -3.44
C GLU A 27 12.26 18.53 -4.40
N ARG A 28 11.77 17.36 -4.79
CA ARG A 28 12.53 16.37 -5.56
C ARG A 28 12.49 16.60 -7.07
N ARG A 29 11.38 17.14 -7.59
CA ARG A 29 11.12 17.30 -9.03
C ARG A 29 11.10 18.76 -9.48
N GLY A 30 11.02 19.71 -8.55
CA GLY A 30 10.87 21.12 -8.91
C GLY A 30 9.52 21.44 -9.60
N VAL A 31 8.51 20.58 -9.44
CA VAL A 31 7.19 20.75 -10.06
C VAL A 31 6.29 21.55 -9.12
N ALA A 32 5.67 22.60 -9.63
CA ALA A 32 4.70 23.41 -8.88
C ALA A 32 3.37 22.65 -8.74
N VAL A 33 3.18 22.01 -7.59
CA VAL A 33 1.95 21.31 -7.21
C VAL A 33 1.41 21.92 -5.91
N ASP A 34 0.89 23.15 -6.05
CA ASP A 34 0.52 23.99 -4.90
C ASP A 34 -0.87 23.65 -4.35
N ASP A 35 -1.71 23.03 -5.15
CA ASP A 35 -3.04 22.58 -4.77
C ASP A 35 -3.37 21.18 -5.31
N TYR A 36 -4.53 20.65 -4.92
CA TYR A 36 -5.01 19.36 -5.39
C TYR A 36 -5.19 19.30 -6.91
N ALA A 37 -5.69 20.38 -7.52
CA ALA A 37 -5.93 20.40 -8.97
C ALA A 37 -4.63 20.34 -9.76
N ALA A 38 -3.59 21.05 -9.32
CA ALA A 38 -2.25 21.01 -9.90
C ALA A 38 -1.61 19.61 -9.74
N LEU A 39 -1.70 19.01 -8.54
CA LEU A 39 -1.21 17.65 -8.27
C LEU A 39 -1.95 16.62 -9.14
N HIS A 40 -3.28 16.69 -9.23
CA HIS A 40 -4.08 15.81 -10.07
C HIS A 40 -3.72 15.97 -11.55
N ARG A 41 -3.60 17.19 -12.05
CA ARG A 41 -3.19 17.44 -13.44
C ARG A 41 -1.82 16.82 -13.74
N TRP A 42 -0.85 17.04 -12.87
CA TRP A 42 0.48 16.45 -13.03
C TRP A 42 0.42 14.91 -13.02
N SER A 43 -0.43 14.30 -12.19
CA SER A 43 -0.56 12.83 -12.13
C SER A 43 -1.08 12.21 -13.43
N ILE A 44 -1.92 12.92 -14.19
CA ILE A 44 -2.46 12.44 -15.48
C ILE A 44 -1.59 12.83 -16.66
N GLU A 45 -0.91 13.99 -16.62
CA GLU A 45 -0.01 14.43 -17.69
C GLU A 45 1.35 13.73 -17.64
N ARG A 46 1.81 13.35 -16.43
CA ARG A 46 3.11 12.69 -16.19
C ARG A 46 2.97 11.46 -15.29
N PRO A 47 2.18 10.47 -15.68
CA PRO A 47 1.87 9.33 -14.83
C PRO A 47 3.11 8.53 -14.39
N ALA A 48 4.11 8.37 -15.26
CA ALA A 48 5.33 7.66 -14.90
C ALA A 48 6.09 8.34 -13.76
N GLU A 49 6.20 9.67 -13.79
CA GLU A 49 6.84 10.43 -12.72
C GLU A 49 6.01 10.38 -11.43
N PHE A 50 4.70 10.52 -11.55
CA PHE A 50 3.79 10.47 -10.40
C PHE A 50 3.92 9.14 -9.64
N TRP A 51 3.83 8.01 -10.32
CA TRP A 51 3.89 6.69 -9.69
C TRP A 51 5.28 6.37 -9.14
N ALA A 52 6.35 6.83 -9.79
CA ALA A 52 7.71 6.71 -9.26
C ALA A 52 7.88 7.49 -7.94
N GLU A 53 7.41 8.74 -7.89
CA GLU A 53 7.48 9.55 -6.67
C GLU A 53 6.54 9.01 -5.57
N LEU A 54 5.37 8.49 -5.93
CA LEU A 54 4.48 7.87 -4.96
C LEU A 54 5.08 6.61 -4.33
N ALA A 55 5.70 5.75 -5.15
CA ALA A 55 6.40 4.56 -4.65
C ALA A 55 7.52 4.94 -3.68
N HIS A 56 8.30 5.98 -4.01
CA HIS A 56 9.34 6.52 -3.13
C HIS A 56 8.74 7.10 -1.84
N PHE A 57 7.74 7.97 -1.93
CA PHE A 57 7.10 8.60 -0.78
C PHE A 57 6.47 7.58 0.18
N CYS A 58 5.89 6.52 -0.37
CA CYS A 58 5.32 5.42 0.40
C CYS A 58 6.37 4.44 0.93
N ASN A 59 7.64 4.63 0.62
CA ASN A 59 8.73 3.71 0.97
C ASN A 59 8.40 2.26 0.57
N VAL A 60 7.95 2.06 -0.67
CA VAL A 60 7.65 0.71 -1.17
C VAL A 60 8.94 -0.12 -1.18
N ILE A 61 8.88 -1.29 -0.54
CA ILE A 61 10.00 -2.23 -0.44
C ILE A 61 10.05 -3.05 -1.74
N GLY A 62 11.19 -3.01 -2.45
CA GLY A 62 11.39 -3.76 -3.68
C GLY A 62 12.60 -3.26 -4.46
N ASP A 63 13.02 -4.05 -5.44
CA ASP A 63 13.97 -3.63 -6.46
C ASP A 63 13.17 -3.12 -7.66
N PHE A 64 13.29 -1.84 -7.96
CA PHE A 64 12.57 -1.21 -9.08
C PHE A 64 13.33 -1.32 -10.41
N GLY A 65 14.54 -1.91 -10.40
CA GLY A 65 15.40 -1.97 -11.58
C GLY A 65 15.86 -0.58 -12.05
N THR A 66 16.32 -0.50 -13.28
CA THR A 66 16.83 0.75 -13.89
C THR A 66 15.92 1.31 -14.98
N GLY A 67 14.86 0.58 -15.33
CA GLY A 67 13.91 0.99 -16.36
C GLY A 67 12.95 2.09 -15.90
N PRO A 68 12.22 2.71 -16.86
CA PRO A 68 11.23 3.72 -16.54
C PRO A 68 10.04 3.11 -15.77
N ALA A 69 9.37 3.94 -14.95
CA ALA A 69 8.18 3.52 -14.21
C ALA A 69 7.00 3.12 -15.12
N LEU A 70 6.95 3.63 -16.36
CA LEU A 70 6.00 3.23 -17.38
C LEU A 70 6.74 3.04 -18.70
N GLN A 71 6.65 1.84 -19.27
CA GLN A 71 7.15 1.51 -20.58
C GLN A 71 6.02 0.91 -21.41
N ASP A 72 5.64 1.60 -22.48
CA ASP A 72 4.44 1.28 -23.27
C ASP A 72 3.18 1.26 -22.37
N THR A 73 2.65 0.07 -22.07
CA THR A 73 1.49 -0.13 -21.20
C THR A 73 1.84 -0.86 -19.91
N ARG A 74 3.14 -1.15 -19.65
CA ARG A 74 3.60 -1.89 -18.47
C ARG A 74 4.17 -0.96 -17.42
N TRP A 75 3.65 -1.07 -16.21
CA TRP A 75 4.14 -0.36 -15.05
C TRP A 75 5.28 -1.11 -14.41
N PHE A 76 6.39 -0.41 -14.10
CA PHE A 76 7.55 -0.95 -13.39
C PHE A 76 7.95 -2.33 -13.90
N ALA A 77 8.16 -2.46 -15.23
CA ALA A 77 8.34 -3.74 -15.90
C ALA A 77 9.52 -4.57 -15.36
N ASP A 78 10.55 -3.89 -14.83
CA ASP A 78 11.74 -4.50 -14.25
C ASP A 78 11.64 -4.70 -12.72
N ALA A 79 10.54 -4.24 -12.10
CA ALA A 79 10.43 -4.29 -10.64
C ALA A 79 10.23 -5.71 -10.12
N GLN A 80 10.94 -6.02 -9.04
CA GLN A 80 10.76 -7.22 -8.24
C GLN A 80 10.41 -6.81 -6.81
N LEU A 81 9.20 -7.13 -6.40
CA LEU A 81 8.71 -6.81 -5.06
C LEU A 81 7.79 -7.91 -4.54
N ASN A 82 7.70 -7.99 -3.23
CA ASN A 82 6.80 -8.90 -2.54
C ASN A 82 5.67 -8.09 -1.89
N PHE A 83 4.42 -8.38 -2.26
CA PHE A 83 3.25 -7.68 -1.74
C PHE A 83 3.09 -7.90 -0.24
N ALA A 84 3.23 -9.15 0.22
CA ALA A 84 3.11 -9.49 1.63
C ALA A 84 4.20 -8.82 2.49
N GLU A 85 5.44 -8.73 1.99
CA GLU A 85 6.53 -8.02 2.67
C GLU A 85 6.18 -6.55 2.91
N ASN A 86 5.61 -5.89 1.91
CA ASN A 86 5.16 -4.50 2.01
C ASN A 86 4.03 -4.33 3.03
N LEU A 87 3.05 -5.24 3.06
CA LEU A 87 1.94 -5.20 4.01
C LEU A 87 2.38 -5.52 5.44
N LEU A 88 3.37 -6.40 5.62
CA LEU A 88 3.85 -6.89 6.91
C LEU A 88 5.09 -6.14 7.44
N ARG A 89 5.44 -4.99 6.85
CA ARG A 89 6.61 -4.21 7.28
C ARG A 89 6.51 -3.67 8.71
N PHE A 90 5.30 -3.43 9.20
CA PHE A 90 5.05 -3.08 10.59
C PHE A 90 4.92 -4.37 11.42
N ARG A 91 5.58 -4.41 12.58
CA ARG A 91 5.66 -5.61 13.45
C ARG A 91 5.44 -5.23 14.90
N ASP A 92 4.54 -4.31 15.14
CA ASP A 92 4.20 -3.76 16.44
C ASP A 92 2.85 -4.28 16.95
N GLU A 93 2.38 -3.75 18.09
CA GLU A 93 1.13 -4.17 18.72
C GLU A 93 -0.10 -3.39 18.21
N HIS A 94 0.03 -2.53 17.20
CA HIS A 94 -1.15 -1.93 16.57
C HIS A 94 -2.04 -3.01 15.98
N VAL A 95 -3.35 -2.79 16.07
CA VAL A 95 -4.34 -3.72 15.55
C VAL A 95 -4.28 -3.72 14.02
N ALA A 96 -3.98 -4.87 13.43
CA ALA A 96 -3.95 -5.10 11.99
C ALA A 96 -5.29 -5.60 11.47
N ILE A 97 -5.93 -6.53 12.18
CA ILE A 97 -7.20 -7.13 11.80
C ILE A 97 -8.19 -7.04 12.95
N VAL A 98 -9.39 -6.60 12.63
CA VAL A 98 -10.57 -6.71 13.50
C VAL A 98 -11.59 -7.59 12.78
N PHE A 99 -11.91 -8.71 13.35
CA PHE A 99 -12.93 -9.63 12.86
C PHE A 99 -14.13 -9.66 13.82
N VAL A 100 -15.32 -9.63 13.24
CA VAL A 100 -16.57 -9.80 13.97
C VAL A 100 -17.45 -10.74 13.15
N ASN A 101 -17.97 -11.79 13.74
CA ASN A 101 -18.87 -12.71 13.08
C ASN A 101 -20.35 -12.37 13.36
N GLU A 102 -21.25 -13.11 12.76
CA GLU A 102 -22.72 -12.93 12.90
C GLU A 102 -23.23 -13.20 14.33
N ARG A 103 -22.45 -13.92 15.16
CA ARG A 103 -22.77 -14.20 16.57
C ARG A 103 -22.25 -13.10 17.50
N GLY A 104 -21.62 -12.07 16.94
CA GLY A 104 -21.01 -10.99 17.73
C GLY A 104 -19.65 -11.33 18.36
N GLU A 105 -19.09 -12.51 18.05
CA GLU A 105 -17.76 -12.87 18.50
C GLU A 105 -16.73 -11.97 17.81
N ARG A 106 -15.85 -11.36 18.62
CA ARG A 106 -14.82 -10.43 18.16
C ARG A 106 -13.43 -11.02 18.36
N ARG A 107 -12.61 -11.00 17.33
CA ARG A 107 -11.18 -11.34 17.36
C ARG A 107 -10.36 -10.16 16.83
N THR A 108 -9.20 -9.94 17.40
CA THR A 108 -8.23 -8.95 16.91
C THR A 108 -6.87 -9.60 16.75
N LEU A 109 -6.13 -9.18 15.71
CA LEU A 109 -4.73 -9.52 15.54
C LEU A 109 -3.92 -8.23 15.47
N SER A 110 -2.80 -8.16 16.20
CA SER A 110 -1.81 -7.10 16.00
C SER A 110 -0.97 -7.39 14.74
N TYR A 111 -0.26 -6.37 14.23
CA TYR A 111 0.70 -6.56 13.13
C TYR A 111 1.77 -7.58 13.48
N ARG A 112 2.23 -7.63 14.72
CA ARG A 112 3.17 -8.67 15.19
C ARG A 112 2.59 -10.07 15.07
N GLN A 113 1.36 -10.25 15.51
CA GLN A 113 0.67 -11.55 15.44
C GLN A 113 0.43 -11.95 13.98
N LEU A 114 -0.07 -11.04 13.15
CA LEU A 114 -0.29 -11.28 11.73
C LEU A 114 1.00 -11.71 11.03
N HIS A 115 2.11 -11.00 11.26
CA HIS A 115 3.42 -11.37 10.72
C HIS A 115 3.85 -12.78 11.12
N ALA A 116 3.66 -13.16 12.39
CA ALA A 116 4.01 -14.50 12.89
C ALA A 116 3.14 -15.59 12.25
N GLU A 117 1.83 -15.35 12.09
CA GLU A 117 0.91 -16.30 11.45
C GLU A 117 1.26 -16.51 9.98
N VAL A 118 1.45 -15.43 9.21
CA VAL A 118 1.87 -15.51 7.79
C VAL A 118 3.20 -16.24 7.66
N GLY A 119 4.16 -16.01 8.57
CA GLY A 119 5.44 -16.73 8.58
C GLY A 119 5.26 -18.24 8.78
N ARG A 120 4.31 -18.67 9.65
CA ARG A 120 4.02 -20.09 9.84
C ARG A 120 3.39 -20.73 8.60
N VAL A 121 2.43 -20.04 7.97
CA VAL A 121 1.80 -20.53 6.74
C VAL A 121 2.82 -20.62 5.60
N ALA A 122 3.66 -19.60 5.43
CA ALA A 122 4.71 -19.61 4.43
C ALA A 122 5.69 -20.78 4.62
N ALA A 123 6.12 -21.04 5.88
CA ALA A 123 6.96 -22.18 6.19
C ALA A 123 6.27 -23.52 5.90
N GLY A 124 4.96 -23.63 6.18
CA GLY A 124 4.15 -24.79 5.85
C GLY A 124 4.06 -25.06 4.34
N LEU A 125 3.86 -24.01 3.54
CA LEU A 125 3.84 -24.11 2.07
C LEU A 125 5.18 -24.58 1.51
N VAL A 126 6.28 -24.02 2.00
CA VAL A 126 7.64 -24.47 1.61
C VAL A 126 7.86 -25.94 1.99
N ALA A 127 7.46 -26.34 3.20
CA ALA A 127 7.56 -27.74 3.64
C ALA A 127 6.67 -28.70 2.81
N ALA A 128 5.57 -28.21 2.25
CA ALA A 128 4.72 -28.93 1.33
C ALA A 128 5.26 -28.98 -0.11
N GLY A 129 6.40 -28.36 -0.39
CA GLY A 129 7.06 -28.39 -1.69
C GLY A 129 6.66 -27.27 -2.65
N VAL A 130 5.94 -26.25 -2.19
CA VAL A 130 5.57 -25.09 -3.01
C VAL A 130 6.84 -24.29 -3.34
N VAL A 131 7.02 -23.98 -4.61
CA VAL A 131 8.18 -23.26 -5.14
C VAL A 131 7.76 -22.03 -5.95
N ALA A 132 8.73 -21.20 -6.30
CA ALA A 132 8.49 -20.03 -7.14
C ALA A 132 7.87 -20.42 -8.49
N GLY A 133 6.77 -19.77 -8.87
CA GLY A 133 5.99 -20.08 -10.07
C GLY A 133 4.73 -20.90 -9.81
N ASP A 134 4.63 -21.58 -8.67
CA ASP A 134 3.42 -22.29 -8.28
C ASP A 134 2.26 -21.33 -7.97
N ARG A 135 1.07 -21.83 -8.17
CA ARG A 135 -0.15 -21.12 -7.85
C ARG A 135 -0.88 -21.82 -6.72
N VAL A 136 -1.08 -21.10 -5.61
CA VAL A 136 -1.88 -21.56 -4.48
C VAL A 136 -3.26 -20.92 -4.56
N ALA A 137 -4.31 -21.73 -4.51
CA ALA A 137 -5.69 -21.27 -4.47
C ALA A 137 -6.36 -21.73 -3.18
N ALA A 138 -7.24 -20.89 -2.63
CA ALA A 138 -7.99 -21.20 -1.44
C ALA A 138 -9.46 -20.84 -1.62
N PHE A 139 -10.35 -21.66 -1.04
CA PHE A 139 -11.77 -21.38 -0.93
C PHE A 139 -12.10 -21.31 0.57
N LEU A 140 -12.12 -20.12 1.12
CA LEU A 140 -12.22 -19.85 2.56
C LEU A 140 -13.37 -18.87 2.85
N PRO A 141 -14.05 -18.99 4.00
CA PRO A 141 -14.98 -17.96 4.46
C PRO A 141 -14.21 -16.69 4.85
N ASN A 142 -14.92 -15.57 5.00
CA ASN A 142 -14.32 -14.29 5.41
C ASN A 142 -13.88 -14.31 6.89
N LEU A 143 -12.71 -14.84 7.14
CA LEU A 143 -12.07 -14.98 8.44
C LEU A 143 -10.68 -14.32 8.44
N PRO A 144 -10.07 -14.05 9.60
CA PRO A 144 -8.67 -13.62 9.66
C PRO A 144 -7.71 -14.55 8.92
N GLU A 145 -7.97 -15.84 8.95
CA GLU A 145 -7.20 -16.89 8.28
C GLU A 145 -7.20 -16.77 6.75
N THR A 146 -8.18 -16.08 6.18
CA THR A 146 -8.23 -15.79 4.73
C THR A 146 -7.24 -14.69 4.33
N VAL A 147 -6.87 -13.83 5.28
CA VAL A 147 -5.89 -12.74 5.06
C VAL A 147 -4.46 -13.25 5.33
N ILE A 148 -4.32 -14.23 6.19
CA ILE A 148 -3.05 -14.88 6.56
C ILE A 148 -2.57 -15.77 5.42
#